data_4107a3ee636700b3950af43a4b168f63
#
_entry.id   4107a3ee636700b3950af43a4b168f63
#
_cell.length_a   1.000
_cell.length_b   1.000
_cell.length_c   1.000
_cell.angle_alpha   90.00
_cell.angle_beta   90.00
_cell.angle_gamma   90.00
#
_symmetry.space_group_name_H-M   'P 1'
#
loop_
_entity.id
_entity.type
_entity.pdbx_description
1 polymer ?
#
loop_
_entity_poly.entity_id
_entity_poly.type
_entity_poly.pdbx_seq_one_letter_code
_entity_poly.pdbx_strand_id
1 'polypeptide(L)'
;MKLFWAKVRENAVIPSKRDEDAGYDLYPCFDQDYLEFAPFETKMVPLGVASAFDSDCVMILKERGSTGTRGIAVRAGVMDSGYRGEYLAPVTNLNSRHMRIAKAHVLSQMDPEEYI
;
A
#
# COMPACT_ATOMS: atom_id res chain seq x y z
N MET A 1 21.05 -2.72 -3.35
CA MET A 1 20.25 -3.18 -2.20
C MET A 1 19.62 -4.52 -2.50
N LYS A 2 19.65 -5.44 -1.55
CA LYS A 2 18.92 -6.69 -1.66
C LYS A 2 17.57 -6.51 -0.96
N LEU A 3 16.50 -6.87 -1.65
CA LEU A 3 15.15 -6.76 -1.13
C LEU A 3 14.43 -8.09 -1.33
N PHE A 4 13.89 -8.60 -0.25
CA PHE A 4 13.14 -9.86 -0.25
C PHE A 4 11.71 -9.60 0.18
N TRP A 5 10.78 -10.23 -0.50
CA TRP A 5 9.36 -10.17 -0.18
C TRP A 5 8.86 -11.56 0.18
N ALA A 6 7.93 -11.61 1.12
CA ALA A 6 7.23 -12.84 1.46
C ALA A 6 5.74 -12.58 1.55
N LYS A 7 4.93 -13.52 1.05
CA LYS A 7 3.49 -13.45 1.24
C LYS A 7 3.16 -13.88 2.66
N VAL A 8 2.31 -13.10 3.33
CA VAL A 8 1.74 -13.48 4.62
C VAL A 8 0.24 -13.75 4.52
N ARG A 9 -0.33 -13.57 3.33
CA ARG A 9 -1.70 -13.96 2.99
C ARG A 9 -1.68 -14.68 1.65
N GLU A 10 -2.52 -15.70 1.50
CA GLU A 10 -2.53 -16.53 0.30
C GLU A 10 -2.80 -15.74 -0.98
N ASN A 11 -3.74 -14.79 -0.90
CA ASN A 11 -4.14 -13.98 -2.05
C ASN A 11 -3.30 -12.73 -2.25
N ALA A 12 -2.18 -12.58 -1.54
CA ALA A 12 -1.31 -11.43 -1.70
C ALA A 12 -0.59 -11.44 -3.04
N VAL A 13 -0.25 -10.26 -3.53
CA VAL A 13 0.53 -10.06 -4.75
C VAL A 13 1.91 -9.57 -4.35
N ILE A 14 2.95 -10.25 -4.81
CA ILE A 14 4.33 -9.84 -4.52
C ILE A 14 4.61 -8.53 -5.27
N PRO A 15 5.09 -7.49 -4.58
CA PRO A 15 5.39 -6.21 -5.21
C PRO A 15 6.45 -6.33 -6.30
N SER A 16 6.29 -5.53 -7.33
CA SER A 16 7.24 -5.48 -8.43
C SER A 16 7.33 -4.05 -8.97
N LYS A 17 8.35 -3.79 -9.76
CA LYS A 17 8.50 -2.51 -10.46
C LYS A 17 9.33 -2.70 -11.72
N ARG A 18 9.20 -1.78 -12.65
CA ARG A 18 10.10 -1.67 -13.80
C ARG A 18 11.35 -0.87 -13.39
N ASP A 19 12.41 -0.98 -14.19
CA ASP A 19 13.68 -0.29 -13.89
C ASP A 19 13.52 1.23 -13.77
N GLU A 20 12.66 1.80 -14.61
CA GLU A 20 12.43 3.25 -14.63
C GLU A 20 11.50 3.74 -13.54
N ASP A 21 10.85 2.86 -12.81
CA ASP A 21 9.93 3.24 -11.74
C ASP A 21 10.71 3.49 -10.46
N ALA A 22 10.31 4.52 -9.71
CA ALA A 22 10.94 4.85 -8.44
C ALA A 22 10.56 3.86 -7.34
N GLY A 23 9.34 3.32 -7.38
CA GLY A 23 8.82 2.50 -6.31
C GLY A 23 8.21 1.19 -6.76
N TYR A 24 8.07 0.30 -5.80
CA TYR A 24 7.41 -0.98 -5.98
C TYR A 24 5.90 -0.82 -5.84
N ASP A 25 5.15 -1.53 -6.71
CA ASP A 25 3.70 -1.57 -6.63
C ASP A 25 3.25 -2.47 -5.48
N LEU A 26 2.50 -1.91 -4.55
CA LEU A 26 1.91 -2.64 -3.44
C LEU A 26 0.40 -2.70 -3.63
N TYR A 27 -0.18 -3.83 -3.31
CA TYR A 27 -1.59 -4.10 -3.60
C TYR A 27 -2.35 -4.39 -2.33
N PRO A 28 -3.48 -3.71 -2.11
CA PRO A 28 -4.36 -4.06 -1.01
C PRO A 28 -4.80 -5.52 -1.08
N CYS A 29 -4.88 -6.15 0.06
CA CYS A 29 -5.18 -7.58 0.17
C CYS A 29 -6.27 -7.77 1.20
N PHE A 30 -7.52 -7.83 0.75
CA PHE A 30 -8.66 -8.10 1.61
C PHE A 30 -9.65 -9.01 0.87
N ASP A 31 -10.53 -9.67 1.64
CA ASP A 31 -11.44 -10.68 1.10
C ASP A 31 -12.78 -10.10 0.62
N GLN A 32 -13.21 -8.99 1.20
CA GLN A 32 -14.45 -8.34 0.83
C GLN A 32 -14.38 -7.77 -0.59
N ASP A 33 -15.53 -7.56 -1.21
CA ASP A 33 -15.57 -6.93 -2.53
C ASP A 33 -15.18 -5.46 -2.49
N TYR A 34 -15.51 -4.79 -1.38
CA TYR A 34 -15.22 -3.38 -1.17
C TYR A 34 -14.74 -3.13 0.25
N LEU A 35 -13.89 -2.13 0.39
CA LEU A 35 -13.57 -1.55 1.68
C LEU A 35 -14.14 -0.13 1.69
N GLU A 36 -15.03 0.15 2.62
CA GLU A 36 -15.75 1.42 2.67
C GLU A 36 -15.14 2.38 3.68
N PHE A 37 -15.12 3.66 3.31
CA PHE A 37 -14.59 4.73 4.13
C PHE A 37 -15.63 5.82 4.28
N ALA A 38 -15.98 6.15 5.51
CA ALA A 38 -16.73 7.36 5.80
C ALA A 38 -15.85 8.59 5.53
N PRO A 39 -16.44 9.79 5.43
CA PRO A 39 -15.64 11.01 5.31
C PRO A 39 -14.59 11.11 6.41
N PHE A 40 -13.35 11.39 6.04
CA PHE A 40 -12.22 11.59 6.94
C PHE A 40 -11.86 10.38 7.80
N GLU A 41 -12.34 9.23 7.44
CA GLU A 41 -12.04 7.98 8.16
C GLU A 41 -10.69 7.42 7.73
N THR A 42 -9.94 6.87 8.69
CA THR A 42 -8.70 6.13 8.44
C THR A 42 -8.93 4.67 8.77
N LYS A 43 -8.53 3.80 7.84
CA LYS A 43 -8.53 2.35 8.06
C LYS A 43 -7.17 1.78 7.72
N MET A 44 -6.80 0.74 8.46
CA MET A 44 -5.58 -0.02 8.17
C MET A 44 -5.89 -0.99 7.04
N VAL A 45 -5.24 -0.80 5.91
CA VAL A 45 -5.43 -1.67 4.74
C VAL A 45 -4.29 -2.68 4.69
N PRO A 46 -4.59 -3.97 4.80
CA PRO A 46 -3.53 -4.98 4.73
C PRO A 46 -3.02 -5.12 3.30
N LEU A 47 -1.71 -5.28 3.18
CA LEU A 47 -1.05 -5.47 1.88
C LEU A 47 -0.59 -6.91 1.68
N GLY A 48 -0.67 -7.74 2.70
CA GLY A 48 -0.47 -9.19 2.58
C GLY A 48 0.97 -9.63 2.43
N VAL A 49 1.93 -8.73 2.60
CA VAL A 49 3.35 -9.02 2.39
C VAL A 49 4.20 -8.54 3.56
N ALA A 50 5.34 -9.17 3.70
CA ALA A 50 6.40 -8.73 4.62
C ALA A 50 7.70 -8.60 3.82
N SER A 51 8.66 -7.88 4.37
CA SER A 51 9.93 -7.64 3.66
C SER A 51 11.15 -7.83 4.53
N ALA A 52 12.29 -7.96 3.86
CA ALA A 52 13.60 -7.91 4.46
C ALA A 52 14.54 -7.19 3.49
N PHE A 53 15.29 -6.24 3.99
CA PHE A 53 16.26 -5.50 3.19
C PHE A 53 17.39 -4.94 4.06
N ASP A 54 18.39 -4.34 3.40
CA ASP A 54 19.61 -3.89 4.06
C ASP A 54 19.32 -2.78 5.08
N SER A 55 20.05 -2.77 6.18
CA SER A 55 19.83 -1.84 7.29
C SER A 55 20.20 -0.38 6.98
N ASP A 56 20.88 -0.13 5.87
CA ASP A 56 21.18 1.22 5.43
C ASP A 56 20.08 1.83 4.57
N CYS A 57 18.97 1.12 4.43
CA CYS A 57 17.82 1.55 3.63
C CYS A 57 16.56 1.62 4.47
N VAL A 58 15.59 2.37 3.97
CA VAL A 58 14.25 2.45 4.53
C VAL A 58 13.25 2.42 3.40
N MET A 59 12.09 1.83 3.63
CA MET A 59 10.98 1.90 2.68
C MET A 59 9.94 2.88 3.18
N ILE A 60 9.42 3.68 2.26
CA ILE A 60 8.38 4.66 2.57
C ILE A 60 7.18 4.35 1.70
N LEU A 61 6.04 4.11 2.35
CA LEU A 61 4.77 3.94 1.65
C LEU A 61 4.20 5.31 1.30
N LYS A 62 3.82 5.48 0.04
CA LYS A 62 3.19 6.72 -0.42
C LYS A 62 2.05 6.36 -1.37
N GLU A 63 1.02 7.19 -1.40
CA GLU A 63 -0.02 7.05 -2.40
C GLU A 63 0.52 7.40 -3.78
N ARG A 64 -0.02 6.74 -4.83
CA ARG A 64 0.23 7.16 -6.21
C ARG A 64 -0.34 8.56 -6.44
N GLY A 65 0.21 9.26 -7.42
CA GLY A 65 -0.27 10.59 -7.78
C GLY A 65 -1.77 10.63 -8.09
N SER A 66 -2.26 9.67 -8.87
CA SER A 66 -3.68 9.61 -9.22
C SER A 66 -4.57 9.30 -8.02
N THR A 67 -4.08 8.56 -7.06
CA THR A 67 -4.79 8.24 -5.82
C THR A 67 -4.83 9.49 -4.92
N GLY A 68 -3.69 10.16 -4.78
CA GLY A 68 -3.59 11.36 -3.97
C GLY A 68 -4.45 12.50 -4.49
N THR A 69 -4.52 12.68 -5.82
CA THR A 69 -5.34 13.73 -6.42
C THR A 69 -6.83 13.52 -6.19
N ARG A 70 -7.25 12.29 -5.85
CA ARG A 70 -8.64 12.00 -5.51
C ARG A 70 -8.92 12.10 -4.02
N GLY A 71 -7.98 12.63 -3.25
CA GLY A 71 -8.17 12.85 -1.83
C GLY A 71 -8.00 11.61 -0.98
N ILE A 72 -7.27 10.62 -1.47
CA ILE A 72 -6.95 9.41 -0.71
C ILE A 72 -5.49 9.53 -0.26
N ALA A 73 -5.27 9.46 1.04
CA ALA A 73 -3.93 9.59 1.61
C ALA A 73 -3.47 8.29 2.25
N VAL A 74 -2.19 7.98 2.07
CA VAL A 74 -1.52 6.92 2.82
C VAL A 74 -0.68 7.60 3.89
N ARG A 75 -0.99 7.30 5.15
CA ARG A 75 -0.35 7.97 6.28
C ARG A 75 0.77 7.12 6.85
N ALA A 76 1.59 7.74 7.70
CA ALA A 76 2.75 7.11 8.33
C ALA A 76 3.68 6.54 7.26
N GLY A 77 3.82 5.22 7.21
CA GLY A 77 4.37 4.58 6.04
C GLY A 77 5.88 4.34 6.07
N VAL A 78 6.54 4.58 7.19
CA VAL A 78 7.98 4.26 7.29
C VAL A 78 8.12 2.80 7.69
N MET A 79 8.75 2.02 6.81
CA MET A 79 9.01 0.60 7.03
C MET A 79 10.49 0.38 7.28
N ASP A 80 10.80 -0.08 8.48
CA ASP A 80 12.17 -0.35 8.89
C ASP A 80 12.70 -1.64 8.26
N SER A 81 14.00 -1.70 8.03
CA SER A 81 14.63 -2.90 7.47
C SER A 81 14.40 -4.13 8.35
N GLY A 82 14.31 -3.94 9.66
CA GLY A 82 14.10 -5.02 10.61
C GLY A 82 12.65 -5.44 10.81
N TYR A 83 11.71 -4.75 10.20
CA TYR A 83 10.29 -5.08 10.39
C TYR A 83 9.93 -6.32 9.56
N ARG A 84 9.46 -7.35 10.23
CA ARG A 84 9.08 -8.63 9.59
C ARG A 84 7.59 -8.90 9.59
N GLY A 85 6.80 -7.96 10.12
CA GLY A 85 5.35 -8.10 10.15
C GLY A 85 4.71 -7.78 8.81
N GLU A 86 3.41 -7.99 8.73
CA GLU A 86 2.64 -7.64 7.55
C GLU A 86 2.64 -6.13 7.35
N TYR A 87 2.81 -5.70 6.11
CA TYR A 87 2.63 -4.30 5.72
C TYR A 87 1.15 -3.94 5.83
N LEU A 88 0.87 -2.93 6.63
CA LEU A 88 -0.47 -2.36 6.80
C LEU A 88 -0.39 -0.89 6.41
N ALA A 89 -1.18 -0.49 5.45
CA ALA A 89 -1.21 0.90 4.99
C ALA A 89 -2.36 1.65 5.69
N PRO A 90 -2.06 2.67 6.52
CA PRO A 90 -3.10 3.52 7.06
C PRO A 90 -3.62 4.44 5.96
N VAL A 91 -4.83 4.19 5.48
CA VAL A 91 -5.43 4.92 4.37
C VAL A 91 -6.54 5.81 4.91
N THR A 92 -6.51 7.08 4.54
CA THR A 92 -7.50 8.07 4.97
C THR A 92 -8.26 8.62 3.77
N ASN A 93 -9.57 8.65 3.90
CA ASN A 93 -10.45 9.35 2.96
C ASN A 93 -10.48 10.84 3.36
N LEU A 94 -9.86 11.70 2.56
CA LEU A 94 -9.84 13.14 2.81
C LEU A 94 -11.01 13.87 2.15
N ASN A 95 -12.00 13.13 1.68
CA ASN A 95 -13.17 13.71 1.06
C ASN A 95 -14.31 13.86 2.06
N SER A 96 -15.17 14.81 1.82
CA SER A 96 -16.40 15.01 2.61
C SER A 96 -17.51 14.05 2.21
N ARG A 97 -17.23 13.10 1.31
CA ARG A 97 -18.15 12.08 0.82
C ARG A 97 -17.66 10.70 1.18
N HIS A 98 -18.57 9.76 1.25
CA HIS A 98 -18.25 8.34 1.33
C HIS A 98 -17.42 7.89 0.15
N MET A 99 -16.53 6.96 0.36
CA MET A 99 -15.67 6.40 -0.66
C MET A 99 -15.58 4.89 -0.49
N ARG A 100 -15.43 4.18 -1.60
CA ARG A 100 -15.17 2.74 -1.58
C ARG A 100 -13.94 2.42 -2.39
N ILE A 101 -13.16 1.47 -1.89
CA ILE A 101 -12.06 0.88 -2.64
C ILE A 101 -12.50 -0.53 -3.05
N ALA A 102 -12.68 -0.73 -4.34
CA ALA A 102 -13.11 -2.01 -4.87
C ALA A 102 -11.92 -2.97 -4.95
N LYS A 103 -12.16 -4.21 -4.55
CA LYS A 103 -11.14 -5.25 -4.57
C LYS A 103 -10.51 -5.38 -5.97
N ALA A 104 -11.33 -5.41 -7.00
CA ALA A 104 -10.85 -5.59 -8.37
C ALA A 104 -10.15 -4.37 -8.95
N HIS A 105 -10.52 -3.16 -8.51
CA HIS A 105 -9.98 -1.92 -9.05
C HIS A 105 -8.87 -1.32 -8.20
N VAL A 106 -8.73 -1.81 -7.00
CA VAL A 106 -7.77 -1.29 -6.04
C VAL A 106 -6.36 -1.32 -6.60
N LEU A 107 -5.99 -2.36 -7.33
CA LEU A 107 -4.66 -2.51 -7.89
C LEU A 107 -4.28 -1.34 -8.78
N SER A 108 -5.21 -0.88 -9.61
CA SER A 108 -4.93 0.24 -10.49
C SER A 108 -5.08 1.59 -9.79
N GLN A 109 -5.88 1.67 -8.72
CA GLN A 109 -6.09 2.91 -7.98
C GLN A 109 -5.06 3.17 -6.91
N MET A 110 -4.58 2.09 -6.30
CA MET A 110 -3.57 2.15 -5.27
C MET A 110 -2.20 1.77 -5.80
N ASP A 111 -2.12 1.60 -7.10
CA ASP A 111 -0.88 1.23 -7.75
C ASP A 111 0.17 2.25 -7.40
N PRO A 112 1.15 1.88 -6.65
CA PRO A 112 1.93 2.88 -5.92
C PRO A 112 3.30 3.00 -6.46
N GLU A 113 3.41 3.55 -7.57
CA GLU A 113 4.73 3.82 -8.14
C GLU A 113 5.53 4.73 -7.23
N GLU A 114 4.87 5.42 -6.32
CA GLU A 114 5.52 6.28 -5.34
C GLU A 114 6.02 5.53 -4.11
N TYR A 115 5.74 4.27 -3.98
CA TYR A 115 6.15 3.52 -2.81
C TYR A 115 7.59 3.07 -2.95
N ILE A 116 8.38 3.46 -2.01
CA ILE A 116 9.81 3.13 -1.99
C ILE A 116 10.19 2.61 -0.62
#